data_9695de4937c4886fb9d1722441a66358
#
_entry.id   9695de4937c4886fb9d1722441a66358
#
_cell.length_a   1.000
_cell.length_b   1.000
_cell.length_c   1.000
_cell.angle_alpha   90.00
_cell.angle_beta   90.00
_cell.angle_gamma   90.00
#
_symmetry.space_group_name_H-M   'P 1'
#
loop_
_entity.id
_entity.type
_entity.pdbx_description
1 polymer ?
#
loop_
_entity_poly.entity_id
_entity_poly.type
_entity_poly.pdbx_seq_one_letter_code
_entity_poly.pdbx_strand_id
1 'polypeptide(L)'
;MVALARASGEVNVLKWPTRAGVSDTFRTAMLFWPEGGELHHVSGPAALDAKIADEHEHRFIQSIKTHVASALFTETRLFGKKLTIEDLVATFLTDLTHQERAAICAPEMPIAAGRPVVFAGERPNEVLAEQRLHTAYAQAGMSKVSLAFEPLGAAYYYARDLKRDETVLVADFGGGTSDFTDGQLRAAALAHTGVGIAGDTFDYRLIDRLVAPKLGKGTLYRSHEKRLPLPSHYHAAFSQWHQLSWLKTPKTLAELRRLIRGAEAPDQLEDLVTMIETDAGFDLYQAISAVKIQLSSQDSAELVFEREGLHIKAKVTRAQFETWIAHDLEKINASMSEAVIAAGLDMADIDAVFLTGGTSYVPSLRELFTRQFGAQKVHIGDAFQSVAVGLALYARDMAAN
;
A
#
# COMPACT_ATOMS: atom_id res chain seq x y z
N MET A 1 -9.31 1.54 -6.84
CA MET A 1 -10.68 1.04 -7.09
C MET A 1 -11.59 2.23 -7.34
N VAL A 2 -12.61 2.09 -8.18
CA VAL A 2 -13.62 3.12 -8.47
C VAL A 2 -14.99 2.50 -8.35
N ALA A 3 -15.90 3.18 -7.67
CA ALA A 3 -17.29 2.78 -7.52
C ALA A 3 -18.22 3.94 -7.92
N LEU A 4 -19.32 3.62 -8.59
CA LEU A 4 -20.33 4.57 -9.02
C LEU A 4 -21.65 4.24 -8.34
N ALA A 5 -22.16 5.15 -7.50
CA ALA A 5 -23.46 5.00 -6.84
C ALA A 5 -24.56 5.70 -7.65
N ARG A 6 -25.65 4.99 -7.88
CA ARG A 6 -26.87 5.54 -8.46
C ARG A 6 -27.77 6.15 -7.37
N ALA A 7 -28.67 7.02 -7.76
CA ALA A 7 -29.69 7.57 -6.86
C ALA A 7 -30.53 6.47 -6.17
N SER A 8 -30.72 5.32 -6.83
CA SER A 8 -31.41 4.14 -6.27
C SER A 8 -30.66 3.47 -5.10
N GLY A 9 -29.40 3.79 -4.88
CA GLY A 9 -28.52 3.12 -3.92
C GLY A 9 -27.74 1.93 -4.51
N GLU A 10 -28.00 1.56 -5.76
CA GLU A 10 -27.19 0.55 -6.46
C GLU A 10 -25.78 1.09 -6.70
N VAL A 11 -24.76 0.29 -6.41
CA VAL A 11 -23.36 0.66 -6.61
C VAL A 11 -22.69 -0.29 -7.59
N ASN A 12 -22.09 0.27 -8.63
CA ASN A 12 -21.29 -0.46 -9.61
C ASN A 12 -19.81 -0.21 -9.37
N VAL A 13 -19.02 -1.28 -9.19
CA VAL A 13 -17.56 -1.22 -9.08
C VAL A 13 -16.95 -1.45 -10.45
N LEU A 14 -16.07 -0.54 -10.88
CA LEU A 14 -15.38 -0.67 -12.15
C LEU A 14 -14.41 -1.85 -12.13
N LYS A 15 -14.24 -2.46 -13.29
CA LYS A 15 -13.41 -3.64 -13.48
C LYS A 15 -12.49 -3.45 -14.68
N TRP A 16 -11.26 -3.95 -14.58
CA TRP A 16 -10.24 -3.84 -15.61
C TRP A 16 -9.75 -5.21 -16.05
N PRO A 17 -9.46 -5.40 -17.33
CA PRO A 17 -8.87 -6.63 -17.85
C PRO A 17 -7.45 -6.80 -17.30
N THR A 18 -7.06 -8.05 -17.05
CA THR A 18 -5.71 -8.47 -16.64
C THR A 18 -5.37 -9.75 -17.37
N ARG A 19 -4.10 -10.16 -17.39
CA ARG A 19 -3.70 -11.48 -17.92
C ARG A 19 -4.41 -12.65 -17.24
N ALA A 20 -4.76 -12.51 -15.95
CA ALA A 20 -5.44 -13.54 -15.16
C ALA A 20 -6.97 -13.49 -15.26
N GLY A 21 -7.54 -12.57 -16.04
CA GLY A 21 -8.97 -12.37 -16.17
C GLY A 21 -9.39 -10.92 -15.93
N VAL A 22 -10.27 -10.68 -14.97
CA VAL A 22 -10.80 -9.35 -14.66
C VAL A 22 -10.53 -9.02 -13.18
N SER A 23 -10.08 -7.79 -12.89
CA SER A 23 -9.84 -7.28 -11.54
C SER A 23 -10.66 -6.03 -11.27
N ASP A 24 -11.20 -5.89 -10.07
CA ASP A 24 -11.78 -4.66 -9.53
C ASP A 24 -10.74 -3.75 -8.86
N THR A 25 -9.51 -4.23 -8.76
CA THR A 25 -8.38 -3.49 -8.20
C THR A 25 -7.52 -2.89 -9.31
N PHE A 26 -7.39 -1.57 -9.32
CA PHE A 26 -6.45 -0.83 -10.16
C PHE A 26 -5.24 -0.41 -9.32
N ARG A 27 -4.20 -1.25 -9.29
CA ARG A 27 -3.00 -0.97 -8.48
C ARG A 27 -2.34 0.32 -8.91
N THR A 28 -1.80 1.07 -7.96
CA THR A 28 -1.04 2.30 -8.23
C THR A 28 0.34 1.94 -8.79
N ALA A 29 0.35 1.55 -10.05
CA ALA A 29 1.52 1.19 -10.83
C ALA A 29 1.45 1.87 -12.19
N MET A 30 2.58 2.39 -12.68
CA MET A 30 2.72 3.02 -13.99
C MET A 30 4.02 2.54 -14.63
N LEU A 31 3.99 2.32 -15.92
CA LEU A 31 5.18 2.00 -16.70
C LEU A 31 5.30 2.99 -17.84
N PHE A 32 6.47 3.60 -17.95
CA PHE A 32 6.80 4.61 -18.98
C PHE A 32 7.91 4.11 -19.88
N TRP A 33 7.83 4.40 -21.18
CA TRP A 33 8.89 4.12 -22.17
C TRP A 33 8.96 5.20 -23.22
N PRO A 34 10.15 5.42 -23.81
CA PRO A 34 10.31 6.32 -24.95
C PRO A 34 9.99 5.56 -26.25
N GLU A 35 9.20 6.14 -27.14
CA GLU A 35 8.93 5.63 -28.46
C GLU A 35 8.68 6.79 -29.43
N GLY A 36 9.35 6.79 -30.59
CA GLY A 36 9.20 7.85 -31.59
C GLY A 36 9.56 9.26 -31.11
N GLY A 37 10.35 9.40 -30.03
CA GLY A 37 10.68 10.69 -29.40
C GLY A 37 9.62 11.18 -28.43
N GLU A 38 8.55 10.43 -28.22
CA GLU A 38 7.49 10.70 -27.25
C GLU A 38 7.61 9.80 -26.03
N LEU A 39 7.04 10.24 -24.90
CA LEU A 39 6.94 9.46 -23.69
C LEU A 39 5.57 8.79 -23.65
N HIS A 40 5.58 7.47 -23.76
CA HIS A 40 4.40 6.63 -23.63
C HIS A 40 4.25 6.08 -22.22
N HIS A 41 3.05 5.69 -21.85
CA HIS A 41 2.77 5.09 -20.53
C HIS A 41 1.56 4.15 -20.58
N VAL A 42 1.51 3.28 -19.58
CA VAL A 42 0.33 2.52 -19.15
C VAL A 42 0.24 2.50 -17.64
N SER A 43 -0.95 2.35 -17.08
CA SER A 43 -1.19 2.34 -15.64
C SER A 43 -1.98 1.10 -15.19
N GLY A 44 -1.94 0.85 -13.88
CA GLY A 44 -2.72 -0.21 -13.24
C GLY A 44 -2.35 -1.62 -13.72
N PRO A 45 -3.32 -2.49 -14.01
CA PRO A 45 -3.08 -3.85 -14.48
C PRO A 45 -2.20 -3.92 -15.72
N ALA A 46 -2.42 -3.03 -16.70
CA ALA A 46 -1.63 -2.98 -17.93
C ALA A 46 -0.15 -2.68 -17.67
N ALA A 47 0.16 -1.84 -16.66
CA ALA A 47 1.54 -1.56 -16.26
C ALA A 47 2.23 -2.79 -15.65
N LEU A 48 1.48 -3.59 -14.88
CA LEU A 48 1.99 -4.84 -14.31
C LEU A 48 2.24 -5.88 -15.40
N ASP A 49 1.32 -6.02 -16.34
CA ASP A 49 1.43 -6.94 -17.46
C ASP A 49 2.62 -6.57 -18.38
N ALA A 50 2.80 -5.27 -18.66
CA ALA A 50 3.92 -4.76 -19.45
C ALA A 50 5.27 -4.95 -18.73
N LYS A 51 5.32 -4.75 -17.39
CA LYS A 51 6.53 -5.00 -16.59
C LYS A 51 6.97 -6.47 -16.64
N ILE A 52 6.03 -7.40 -16.66
CA ILE A 52 6.32 -8.84 -16.78
C ILE A 52 6.84 -9.18 -18.18
N ALA A 53 6.37 -8.49 -19.21
CA ALA A 53 6.81 -8.72 -20.59
C ALA A 53 8.25 -8.26 -20.84
N ASP A 54 8.71 -7.21 -20.14
CA ASP A 54 10.08 -6.65 -20.11
C ASP A 54 10.75 -6.46 -21.51
N GLU A 55 9.97 -6.01 -22.49
CA GLU A 55 10.40 -6.00 -23.90
C GLU A 55 11.22 -4.77 -24.32
N HIS A 56 11.26 -3.68 -23.50
CA HIS A 56 11.86 -2.40 -23.89
C HIS A 56 12.49 -1.68 -22.70
N GLU A 57 13.39 -0.73 -22.96
CA GLU A 57 13.85 0.19 -21.93
C GLU A 57 12.67 0.95 -21.35
N HIS A 58 12.40 0.76 -20.05
CA HIS A 58 11.25 1.33 -19.37
C HIS A 58 11.58 1.84 -17.96
N ARG A 59 10.73 2.72 -17.46
CA ARG A 59 10.73 3.15 -16.06
C ARG A 59 9.42 2.75 -15.39
N PHE A 60 9.51 1.85 -14.44
CA PHE A 60 8.37 1.41 -13.65
C PHE A 60 8.25 2.21 -12.36
N ILE A 61 7.07 2.79 -12.10
CA ILE A 61 6.78 3.61 -10.94
C ILE A 61 5.60 3.00 -10.21
N GLN A 62 5.74 2.86 -8.89
CA GLN A 62 4.66 2.38 -8.03
C GLN A 62 4.54 3.23 -6.78
N SER A 63 3.45 2.98 -6.04
CA SER A 63 3.24 3.59 -4.71
C SER A 63 3.38 5.11 -4.69
N ILE A 64 2.95 5.80 -5.76
CA ILE A 64 3.00 7.26 -5.88
C ILE A 64 2.36 7.93 -4.64
N LYS A 65 1.33 7.31 -4.06
CA LYS A 65 0.63 7.77 -2.87
C LYS A 65 1.58 8.03 -1.68
N THR A 66 2.67 7.27 -1.56
CA THR A 66 3.65 7.45 -0.47
C THR A 66 4.47 8.73 -0.58
N HIS A 67 4.54 9.33 -1.76
CA HIS A 67 5.30 10.56 -2.02
C HIS A 67 4.46 11.82 -2.03
N VAL A 68 3.13 11.72 -2.05
CA VAL A 68 2.22 12.86 -2.16
C VAL A 68 2.42 13.87 -1.02
N ALA A 69 2.67 13.39 0.21
CA ALA A 69 2.93 14.22 1.38
C ALA A 69 4.41 14.64 1.56
N SER A 70 5.32 14.19 0.71
CA SER A 70 6.75 14.46 0.85
C SER A 70 7.13 15.82 0.26
N ALA A 71 7.58 16.74 1.11
CA ALA A 71 8.12 18.02 0.65
C ALA A 71 9.43 17.88 -0.13
N LEU A 72 10.13 16.77 0.02
CA LEU A 72 11.41 16.51 -0.66
C LEU A 72 11.21 16.02 -2.10
N PHE A 73 10.06 15.41 -2.42
CA PHE A 73 9.75 14.97 -3.76
C PHE A 73 8.89 16.02 -4.46
N THR A 74 9.47 16.74 -5.41
CA THR A 74 8.76 17.75 -6.21
C THR A 74 8.56 17.30 -7.64
N GLU A 75 9.52 16.62 -8.23
CA GLU A 75 9.53 16.23 -9.63
C GLU A 75 10.44 15.02 -9.87
N THR A 76 10.20 14.33 -10.96
CA THR A 76 11.10 13.31 -11.50
C THR A 76 11.37 13.57 -12.99
N ARG A 77 12.46 13.02 -13.51
CA ARG A 77 12.77 13.04 -14.95
C ARG A 77 12.67 11.64 -15.51
N LEU A 78 11.81 11.49 -16.51
CA LEU A 78 11.60 10.24 -17.23
C LEU A 78 11.97 10.47 -18.68
N PHE A 79 13.03 9.83 -19.15
CA PHE A 79 13.52 9.92 -20.53
C PHE A 79 13.61 11.38 -21.03
N GLY A 80 14.16 12.26 -20.19
CA GLY A 80 14.32 13.69 -20.48
C GLY A 80 13.11 14.57 -20.21
N LYS A 81 11.91 14.03 -20.10
CA LYS A 81 10.71 14.79 -19.70
C LYS A 81 10.64 14.94 -18.18
N LYS A 82 10.31 16.15 -17.72
CA LYS A 82 10.09 16.51 -16.34
C LYS A 82 8.62 16.31 -15.99
N LEU A 83 8.34 15.58 -14.91
CA LEU A 83 7.00 15.32 -14.39
C LEU A 83 6.97 15.63 -12.90
N THR A 84 5.96 16.36 -12.46
CA THR A 84 5.67 16.59 -11.03
C THR A 84 4.92 15.39 -10.44
N ILE A 85 4.74 15.37 -9.12
CA ILE A 85 3.91 14.35 -8.48
C ILE A 85 2.44 14.48 -8.90
N GLU A 86 1.99 15.72 -9.10
CA GLU A 86 0.65 16.05 -9.56
C GLU A 86 0.41 15.51 -10.98
N ASP A 87 1.38 15.67 -11.88
CA ASP A 87 1.30 15.13 -13.25
C ASP A 87 1.21 13.59 -13.25
N LEU A 88 2.01 12.93 -12.42
CA LEU A 88 1.99 11.47 -12.28
C LEU A 88 0.63 10.99 -11.74
N VAL A 89 0.11 11.63 -10.70
CA VAL A 89 -1.20 11.28 -10.13
C VAL A 89 -2.32 11.57 -11.13
N ALA A 90 -2.29 12.71 -11.84
CA ALA A 90 -3.28 13.06 -12.86
C ALA A 90 -3.29 12.06 -14.02
N THR A 91 -2.12 11.63 -14.49
CA THR A 91 -1.98 10.60 -15.52
C THR A 91 -2.60 9.29 -15.04
N PHE A 92 -2.27 8.86 -13.82
CA PHE A 92 -2.85 7.66 -13.21
C PHE A 92 -4.38 7.74 -13.09
N LEU A 93 -4.92 8.86 -12.63
CA LEU A 93 -6.37 9.08 -12.49
C LEU A 93 -7.08 9.07 -13.85
N THR A 94 -6.44 9.60 -14.89
CA THR A 94 -6.97 9.58 -16.26
C THR A 94 -7.11 8.16 -16.77
N ASP A 95 -6.10 7.31 -16.59
CA ASP A 95 -6.15 5.90 -16.98
C ASP A 95 -7.15 5.10 -16.12
N LEU A 96 -7.16 5.35 -14.80
CA LEU A 96 -8.09 4.74 -13.87
C LEU A 96 -9.55 4.95 -14.27
N THR A 97 -9.89 6.14 -14.75
CA THR A 97 -11.27 6.54 -15.08
C THR A 97 -11.62 6.36 -16.54
N HIS A 98 -10.72 5.86 -17.37
CA HIS A 98 -10.87 5.83 -18.84
C HIS A 98 -12.19 5.23 -19.31
N GLN A 99 -12.65 4.14 -18.69
CA GLN A 99 -13.88 3.42 -19.10
C GLN A 99 -15.16 4.23 -18.89
N GLU A 100 -15.23 5.02 -17.81
CA GLU A 100 -16.41 5.82 -17.42
C GLU A 100 -16.07 7.31 -17.34
N ARG A 101 -15.05 7.74 -18.09
CA ARG A 101 -14.52 9.10 -18.02
C ARG A 101 -15.57 10.16 -18.26
N ALA A 102 -16.46 9.98 -19.23
CA ALA A 102 -17.52 10.93 -19.56
C ALA A 102 -18.47 11.16 -18.38
N ALA A 103 -18.82 10.11 -17.64
CA ALA A 103 -19.64 10.21 -16.45
C ALA A 103 -18.88 10.82 -15.27
N ILE A 104 -17.67 10.34 -15.00
CA ILE A 104 -16.87 10.76 -13.84
C ILE A 104 -16.41 12.21 -13.97
N CYS A 105 -16.06 12.67 -15.18
CA CYS A 105 -15.63 14.05 -15.44
C CYS A 105 -16.79 14.99 -15.77
N ALA A 106 -18.05 14.56 -15.63
CA ALA A 106 -19.20 15.45 -15.79
C ALA A 106 -19.13 16.61 -14.75
N PRO A 107 -19.42 17.86 -15.13
CA PRO A 107 -19.21 19.04 -14.27
C PRO A 107 -19.94 18.97 -12.92
N GLU A 108 -21.06 18.28 -12.87
CA GLU A 108 -21.91 18.15 -11.67
C GLU A 108 -21.71 16.84 -10.91
N MET A 109 -20.82 15.96 -11.37
CA MET A 109 -20.56 14.67 -10.71
C MET A 109 -19.84 14.89 -9.38
N PRO A 110 -20.46 14.58 -8.24
CA PRO A 110 -19.79 14.63 -6.96
C PRO A 110 -18.84 13.43 -6.82
N ILE A 111 -17.61 13.68 -6.43
CA ILE A 111 -16.59 12.65 -6.27
C ILE A 111 -16.09 12.69 -4.83
N ALA A 112 -16.16 11.56 -4.13
CA ALA A 112 -15.45 11.34 -2.89
C ALA A 112 -14.17 10.56 -3.17
N ALA A 113 -13.04 11.18 -2.89
CA ALA A 113 -11.73 10.57 -3.06
C ALA A 113 -11.17 10.16 -1.70
N GLY A 114 -10.82 8.87 -1.54
CA GLY A 114 -10.24 8.36 -0.31
C GLY A 114 -8.84 8.87 -0.05
N ARG A 115 -8.61 9.33 1.19
CA ARG A 115 -7.29 9.64 1.72
C ARG A 115 -7.06 8.86 3.02
N PRO A 116 -5.80 8.50 3.36
CA PRO A 116 -5.51 7.94 4.68
C PRO A 116 -5.73 8.99 5.77
N VAL A 117 -5.92 8.56 7.01
CA VAL A 117 -5.96 9.45 8.18
C VAL A 117 -4.59 10.12 8.33
N VAL A 118 -3.52 9.34 8.24
CA VAL A 118 -2.14 9.84 8.26
C VAL A 118 -1.46 9.45 6.95
N PHE A 119 -0.90 10.41 6.23
CA PHE A 119 -0.12 10.11 5.02
C PHE A 119 1.19 9.40 5.37
N ALA A 120 1.64 8.54 4.47
CA ALA A 120 2.91 7.84 4.62
C ALA A 120 4.11 8.79 4.57
N GLY A 121 5.18 8.44 5.30
CA GLY A 121 6.45 9.18 5.35
C GLY A 121 6.88 9.49 6.78
N GLU A 122 8.16 9.83 6.97
CA GLU A 122 8.69 10.18 8.30
C GLU A 122 8.15 11.52 8.83
N ARG A 123 7.89 12.46 7.94
CA ARG A 123 7.36 13.82 8.24
C ARG A 123 6.38 14.23 7.15
N PRO A 124 5.18 13.64 7.12
CA PRO A 124 4.20 13.95 6.10
C PRO A 124 3.67 15.38 6.26
N ASN A 125 3.56 16.09 5.15
CA ASN A 125 2.91 17.41 5.08
C ASN A 125 1.50 17.20 4.53
N GLU A 126 0.50 17.16 5.39
CA GLU A 126 -0.89 16.90 5.04
C GLU A 126 -1.48 17.98 4.14
N VAL A 127 -1.22 19.27 4.45
CA VAL A 127 -1.71 20.40 3.65
C VAL A 127 -1.17 20.32 2.22
N LEU A 128 0.12 20.01 2.08
CA LEU A 128 0.73 19.85 0.76
C LEU A 128 0.13 18.64 0.02
N ALA A 129 -0.12 17.54 0.72
CA ALA A 129 -0.72 16.34 0.13
C ALA A 129 -2.12 16.62 -0.42
N GLU A 130 -2.96 17.29 0.35
CA GLU A 130 -4.32 17.67 -0.08
C GLU A 130 -4.29 18.62 -1.28
N GLN A 131 -3.43 19.64 -1.26
CA GLN A 131 -3.25 20.57 -2.38
C GLN A 131 -2.84 19.84 -3.66
N ARG A 132 -1.87 18.91 -3.56
CA ARG A 132 -1.40 18.08 -4.68
C ARG A 132 -2.50 17.19 -5.24
N LEU A 133 -3.27 16.55 -4.35
CA LEU A 133 -4.40 15.72 -4.77
C LEU A 133 -5.45 16.55 -5.50
N HIS A 134 -5.88 17.69 -4.94
CA HIS A 134 -6.84 18.57 -5.62
C HIS A 134 -6.33 19.03 -6.99
N THR A 135 -5.05 19.42 -7.09
CA THR A 135 -4.43 19.79 -8.36
C THR A 135 -4.45 18.64 -9.36
N ALA A 136 -4.08 17.43 -8.93
CA ALA A 136 -4.06 16.25 -9.80
C ALA A 136 -5.46 15.85 -10.28
N TYR A 137 -6.46 15.90 -9.42
CA TYR A 137 -7.86 15.64 -9.80
C TYR A 137 -8.35 16.68 -10.81
N ALA A 138 -8.06 17.96 -10.60
CA ALA A 138 -8.42 19.03 -11.55
C ALA A 138 -7.72 18.82 -12.91
N GLN A 139 -6.43 18.48 -12.93
CA GLN A 139 -5.69 18.15 -14.16
C GLN A 139 -6.28 16.93 -14.87
N ALA A 140 -6.79 15.94 -14.13
CA ALA A 140 -7.50 14.78 -14.67
C ALA A 140 -8.94 15.11 -15.14
N GLY A 141 -9.40 16.37 -15.02
CA GLY A 141 -10.72 16.80 -15.49
C GLY A 141 -11.86 16.58 -14.48
N MET A 142 -11.56 16.37 -13.22
CA MET A 142 -12.53 16.16 -12.14
C MET A 142 -12.66 17.43 -11.31
N SER A 143 -13.82 18.09 -11.32
CA SER A 143 -14.01 19.42 -10.75
C SER A 143 -14.61 19.45 -9.34
N LYS A 144 -15.49 18.50 -9.01
CA LYS A 144 -16.19 18.42 -7.72
C LYS A 144 -15.66 17.26 -6.87
N VAL A 145 -14.44 17.41 -6.37
CA VAL A 145 -13.78 16.36 -5.56
C VAL A 145 -13.72 16.78 -4.09
N SER A 146 -14.27 15.95 -3.22
CA SER A 146 -14.12 16.02 -1.77
C SER A 146 -13.18 14.92 -1.31
N LEU A 147 -12.15 15.28 -0.54
CA LEU A 147 -11.29 14.30 0.10
C LEU A 147 -11.97 13.78 1.38
N ALA A 148 -12.06 12.48 1.53
CA ALA A 148 -12.66 11.84 2.70
C ALA A 148 -11.71 10.77 3.24
N PHE A 149 -11.69 10.56 4.55
CA PHE A 149 -10.89 9.50 5.15
C PHE A 149 -11.36 8.13 4.67
N GLU A 150 -10.42 7.25 4.32
CA GLU A 150 -10.71 5.89 3.87
C GLU A 150 -11.59 5.11 4.87
N PRO A 151 -11.34 5.18 6.21
CA PRO A 151 -12.22 4.54 7.18
C PRO A 151 -13.66 5.06 7.18
N LEU A 152 -13.89 6.33 6.82
CA LEU A 152 -15.25 6.86 6.68
C LEU A 152 -16.01 6.13 5.56
N GLY A 153 -15.33 5.84 4.43
CA GLY A 153 -15.89 5.01 3.38
C GLY A 153 -16.28 3.62 3.90
N ALA A 154 -15.38 2.97 4.63
CA ALA A 154 -15.66 1.67 5.23
C ALA A 154 -16.83 1.72 6.23
N ALA A 155 -16.97 2.80 7.01
CA ALA A 155 -18.11 3.03 7.90
C ALA A 155 -19.43 3.16 7.13
N TYR A 156 -19.46 3.92 6.04
CA TYR A 156 -20.63 4.03 5.14
C TYR A 156 -21.02 2.70 4.51
N TYR A 157 -20.03 1.89 4.12
CA TYR A 157 -20.27 0.54 3.61
C TYR A 157 -20.94 -0.35 4.67
N TYR A 158 -20.42 -0.34 5.89
CA TYR A 158 -20.97 -1.10 7.01
C TYR A 158 -22.39 -0.62 7.37
N ALA A 159 -22.57 0.70 7.47
CA ALA A 159 -23.84 1.34 7.87
C ALA A 159 -25.00 1.07 6.90
N ARG A 160 -24.71 0.72 5.65
CA ARG A 160 -25.70 0.43 4.62
C ARG A 160 -26.76 -0.59 5.04
N ASP A 161 -26.35 -1.60 5.80
CA ASP A 161 -27.17 -2.73 6.19
C ASP A 161 -27.67 -2.65 7.63
N LEU A 162 -27.35 -1.58 8.37
CA LEU A 162 -27.77 -1.38 9.75
C LEU A 162 -29.27 -1.05 9.85
N LYS A 163 -29.90 -1.57 10.91
CA LYS A 163 -31.30 -1.35 11.24
C LYS A 163 -31.51 -0.50 12.47
N ARG A 164 -30.45 -0.20 13.19
CA ARG A 164 -30.42 0.62 14.42
C ARG A 164 -29.12 1.42 14.45
N ASP A 165 -29.07 2.43 15.31
CA ASP A 165 -27.85 3.15 15.59
C ASP A 165 -26.85 2.24 16.29
N GLU A 166 -25.59 2.26 15.83
CA GLU A 166 -24.49 1.51 16.40
C GLU A 166 -23.25 2.41 16.46
N THR A 167 -22.49 2.26 17.55
CA THR A 167 -21.15 2.81 17.69
C THR A 167 -20.17 1.79 17.09
N VAL A 168 -19.54 2.14 15.97
CA VAL A 168 -18.72 1.21 15.21
C VAL A 168 -17.27 1.67 15.17
N LEU A 169 -16.37 0.82 15.62
CA LEU A 169 -14.93 1.00 15.38
C LEU A 169 -14.58 0.43 14.00
N VAL A 170 -14.21 1.29 13.09
CA VAL A 170 -13.72 0.88 11.77
C VAL A 170 -12.20 0.84 11.78
N ALA A 171 -11.63 -0.29 11.36
CA ALA A 171 -10.20 -0.48 11.23
C ALA A 171 -9.87 -0.86 9.78
N ASP A 172 -9.23 0.07 9.06
CA ASP A 172 -8.77 -0.14 7.69
C ASP A 172 -7.28 -0.47 7.66
N PHE A 173 -6.96 -1.68 7.20
CA PHE A 173 -5.60 -2.20 7.13
C PHE A 173 -5.12 -2.29 5.69
N GLY A 174 -4.73 -1.14 5.13
CA GLY A 174 -4.17 -1.03 3.79
C GLY A 174 -2.77 -1.62 3.65
N GLY A 175 -2.05 -1.22 2.63
CA GLY A 175 -0.63 -1.57 2.44
C GLY A 175 0.28 -0.81 3.40
N GLY A 176 0.16 0.52 3.48
CA GLY A 176 1.08 1.39 4.21
C GLY A 176 0.59 1.93 5.55
N THR A 177 -0.72 1.95 5.82
CA THR A 177 -1.31 2.53 7.04
C THR A 177 -2.41 1.64 7.61
N SER A 178 -2.62 1.76 8.92
CA SER A 178 -3.79 1.25 9.63
C SER A 178 -4.54 2.44 10.21
N ASP A 179 -5.75 2.62 9.78
CA ASP A 179 -6.58 3.78 10.10
C ASP A 179 -7.82 3.34 10.89
N PHE A 180 -8.20 4.15 11.88
CA PHE A 180 -9.32 3.86 12.77
C PHE A 180 -10.27 5.05 12.80
N THR A 181 -11.56 4.78 12.78
CA THR A 181 -12.60 5.78 12.97
C THR A 181 -13.77 5.17 13.74
N ASP A 182 -14.53 6.01 14.39
CA ASP A 182 -15.75 5.68 15.11
C ASP A 182 -16.93 6.44 14.49
N GLY A 183 -18.11 5.85 14.38
CA GLY A 183 -19.22 6.47 13.70
C GLY A 183 -20.60 5.93 14.12
N GLN A 184 -21.61 6.76 13.97
CA GLN A 184 -23.04 6.44 14.16
C GLN A 184 -23.75 6.31 12.80
N LEU A 185 -25.00 5.85 12.77
CA LEU A 185 -25.79 5.50 11.56
C LEU A 185 -25.84 6.58 10.46
N ARG A 186 -25.58 7.84 10.77
CA ARG A 186 -25.35 8.92 9.81
C ARG A 186 -23.87 9.15 9.52
N ALA A 187 -23.04 8.19 9.92
CA ALA A 187 -21.59 8.16 9.73
C ALA A 187 -20.90 9.49 10.06
N ALA A 188 -21.16 10.03 11.26
CA ALA A 188 -20.36 11.10 11.82
C ALA A 188 -19.14 10.47 12.49
N ALA A 189 -17.94 10.74 12.00
CA ALA A 189 -16.73 10.32 12.67
C ALA A 189 -16.60 11.04 14.01
N LEU A 190 -16.52 10.30 15.11
CA LEU A 190 -16.32 10.85 16.46
C LEU A 190 -14.84 11.13 16.71
N ALA A 191 -13.98 10.21 16.30
CA ALA A 191 -12.53 10.37 16.32
C ALA A 191 -11.88 9.54 15.22
N HIS A 192 -10.61 9.83 14.94
CA HIS A 192 -9.78 9.05 14.04
C HIS A 192 -8.34 9.08 14.50
N THR A 193 -7.64 7.97 14.33
CA THR A 193 -6.20 7.85 14.52
C THR A 193 -5.63 6.99 13.41
N GLY A 194 -4.31 7.03 13.25
CA GLY A 194 -3.64 6.21 12.27
C GLY A 194 -2.21 5.88 12.69
N VAL A 195 -1.72 4.74 12.26
CA VAL A 195 -0.34 4.32 12.44
C VAL A 195 0.24 3.84 11.12
N GLY A 196 1.48 4.21 10.83
CA GLY A 196 2.18 3.81 9.60
C GLY A 196 2.65 2.34 9.61
N ILE A 197 1.78 1.44 10.06
CA ILE A 197 2.03 -0.01 10.17
C ILE A 197 0.86 -0.74 9.54
N ALA A 198 1.13 -1.49 8.48
CA ALA A 198 0.14 -2.34 7.84
C ALA A 198 0.81 -3.44 7.00
N GLY A 199 0.21 -3.84 5.88
CA GLY A 199 0.64 -4.95 5.05
C GLY A 199 2.10 -4.89 4.62
N ASP A 200 2.58 -3.73 4.20
CA ASP A 200 3.97 -3.54 3.75
C ASP A 200 4.99 -3.73 4.90
N THR A 201 4.61 -3.34 6.13
CA THR A 201 5.44 -3.60 7.31
C THR A 201 5.54 -5.10 7.59
N PHE A 202 4.43 -5.84 7.48
CA PHE A 202 4.41 -7.28 7.67
C PHE A 202 5.20 -8.00 6.58
N ASP A 203 5.10 -7.55 5.32
CA ASP A 203 5.92 -8.04 4.21
C ASP A 203 7.41 -7.79 4.48
N TYR A 204 7.76 -6.61 4.99
CA TYR A 204 9.14 -6.31 5.38
C TYR A 204 9.65 -7.24 6.49
N ARG A 205 8.83 -7.60 7.49
CA ARG A 205 9.26 -8.57 8.52
C ARG A 205 9.63 -9.93 7.92
N LEU A 206 8.86 -10.38 6.92
CA LEU A 206 9.18 -11.60 6.18
C LEU A 206 10.48 -11.43 5.37
N ILE A 207 10.66 -10.33 4.65
CA ILE A 207 11.89 -10.05 3.89
C ILE A 207 13.09 -10.01 4.81
N ASP A 208 12.97 -9.28 5.93
CA ASP A 208 14.05 -9.09 6.89
C ASP A 208 14.57 -10.41 7.48
N ARG A 209 13.67 -11.38 7.67
CA ARG A 209 13.98 -12.66 8.28
C ARG A 209 14.30 -13.77 7.29
N LEU A 210 13.68 -13.77 6.10
CA LEU A 210 13.83 -14.86 5.14
C LEU A 210 14.80 -14.54 4.00
N VAL A 211 14.86 -13.28 3.59
CA VAL A 211 15.60 -12.85 2.41
C VAL A 211 16.88 -12.11 2.77
N ALA A 212 16.81 -11.10 3.63
CA ALA A 212 17.94 -10.23 3.94
C ALA A 212 19.20 -11.00 4.41
N PRO A 213 19.09 -12.08 5.22
CA PRO A 213 20.27 -12.88 5.59
C PRO A 213 20.91 -13.58 4.39
N LYS A 214 20.13 -13.96 3.37
CA LYS A 214 20.63 -14.59 2.14
C LYS A 214 21.29 -13.59 1.19
N LEU A 215 20.98 -12.31 1.37
CA LEU A 215 21.58 -11.18 0.65
C LEU A 215 22.65 -10.47 1.49
N GLY A 216 23.27 -11.16 2.44
CA GLY A 216 24.43 -10.69 3.20
C GLY A 216 24.12 -9.83 4.42
N LYS A 217 22.85 -9.74 4.89
CA LYS A 217 22.56 -9.05 6.15
C LYS A 217 23.25 -9.74 7.31
N GLY A 218 24.05 -8.96 8.05
CA GLY A 218 24.83 -9.48 9.19
C GLY A 218 26.21 -10.02 8.82
N THR A 219 26.58 -10.11 7.55
CA THR A 219 27.94 -10.48 7.14
C THR A 219 28.94 -9.37 7.47
N LEU A 220 30.19 -9.77 7.69
CA LEU A 220 31.29 -8.86 7.93
C LEU A 220 32.17 -8.73 6.68
N TYR A 221 32.83 -7.60 6.54
CA TYR A 221 33.86 -7.41 5.53
C TYR A 221 35.14 -6.84 6.14
N ARG A 222 36.28 -7.16 5.54
CA ARG A 222 37.58 -6.61 5.93
C ARG A 222 37.78 -5.22 5.34
N SER A 223 38.09 -4.27 6.24
CA SER A 223 38.54 -2.94 5.87
C SER A 223 39.88 -2.71 6.62
N HIS A 224 40.99 -2.82 5.89
CA HIS A 224 42.32 -2.88 6.49
C HIS A 224 42.43 -4.06 7.48
N GLU A 225 42.80 -3.78 8.72
CA GLU A 225 42.91 -4.80 9.78
C GLU A 225 41.63 -5.03 10.58
N LYS A 226 40.52 -4.31 10.24
CA LYS A 226 39.25 -4.37 10.97
C LYS A 226 38.22 -5.19 10.23
N ARG A 227 37.39 -5.93 10.99
CA ARG A 227 36.17 -6.56 10.53
C ARG A 227 35.00 -5.61 10.83
N LEU A 228 34.29 -5.18 9.83
CA LEU A 228 33.16 -4.25 9.94
C LEU A 228 31.89 -4.92 9.42
N PRO A 229 30.72 -4.65 10.03
CA PRO A 229 29.47 -5.12 9.49
C PRO A 229 29.15 -4.40 8.18
N LEU A 230 28.45 -5.09 7.29
CA LEU A 230 27.91 -4.49 6.07
C LEU A 230 27.01 -3.28 6.45
N PRO A 231 27.14 -2.13 5.78
CA PRO A 231 26.33 -0.97 6.08
C PRO A 231 24.82 -1.28 6.01
N SER A 232 24.10 -0.95 7.08
CA SER A 232 22.70 -1.33 7.27
C SER A 232 21.74 -0.69 6.24
N HIS A 233 22.11 0.44 5.63
CA HIS A 233 21.26 1.14 4.68
C HIS A 233 20.95 0.32 3.43
N TYR A 234 21.81 -0.62 3.00
CA TYR A 234 21.52 -1.52 1.89
C TYR A 234 20.31 -2.42 2.17
N HIS A 235 20.20 -2.92 3.40
CA HIS A 235 19.07 -3.77 3.79
C HIS A 235 17.88 -2.97 4.31
N ALA A 236 18.10 -1.74 4.82
CA ALA A 236 17.01 -0.84 5.20
C ALA A 236 16.13 -0.46 3.99
N ALA A 237 16.69 -0.41 2.79
CA ALA A 237 15.92 -0.17 1.56
C ALA A 237 14.86 -1.24 1.27
N PHE A 238 14.98 -2.44 1.86
CA PHE A 238 13.94 -3.47 1.79
C PHE A 238 12.70 -3.15 2.64
N SER A 239 12.76 -2.17 3.55
CA SER A 239 11.58 -1.77 4.34
C SER A 239 10.48 -1.15 3.48
N GLN A 240 10.87 -0.61 2.33
CA GLN A 240 9.97 -0.09 1.32
C GLN A 240 10.53 -0.50 -0.04
N TRP A 241 9.94 -1.52 -0.65
CA TRP A 241 10.45 -2.18 -1.85
C TRP A 241 10.78 -1.22 -3.02
N HIS A 242 10.05 -0.10 -3.17
CA HIS A 242 10.33 0.93 -4.16
C HIS A 242 11.67 1.65 -3.92
N GLN A 243 12.22 1.63 -2.70
CA GLN A 243 13.53 2.21 -2.39
C GLN A 243 14.69 1.34 -2.91
N LEU A 244 14.46 0.06 -3.21
CA LEU A 244 15.49 -0.78 -3.83
C LEU A 244 15.98 -0.21 -5.16
N SER A 245 15.08 0.35 -5.96
CA SER A 245 15.44 1.02 -7.21
C SER A 245 16.36 2.23 -7.02
N TRP A 246 16.36 2.87 -5.85
CA TRP A 246 17.25 3.99 -5.52
C TRP A 246 18.70 3.54 -5.29
N LEU A 247 18.89 2.27 -4.94
CA LEU A 247 20.23 1.68 -4.83
C LEU A 247 20.85 1.40 -6.21
N LYS A 248 20.07 1.38 -7.28
CA LYS A 248 20.53 1.14 -8.66
C LYS A 248 21.25 2.37 -9.21
N THR A 249 22.36 2.75 -8.57
CA THR A 249 23.24 3.82 -9.05
C THR A 249 24.64 3.27 -9.32
N PRO A 250 25.38 3.80 -10.30
CA PRO A 250 26.76 3.37 -10.58
C PRO A 250 27.66 3.46 -9.34
N LYS A 251 27.44 4.47 -8.50
CA LYS A 251 28.20 4.67 -7.25
C LYS A 251 27.93 3.55 -6.25
N THR A 252 26.67 3.25 -5.96
CA THR A 252 26.26 2.21 -5.01
C THR A 252 26.74 0.83 -5.44
N LEU A 253 26.58 0.51 -6.74
CA LEU A 253 27.01 -0.77 -7.30
C LEU A 253 28.54 -0.93 -7.25
N ALA A 254 29.28 0.13 -7.58
CA ALA A 254 30.74 0.11 -7.47
C ALA A 254 31.21 -0.05 -6.00
N GLU A 255 30.51 0.55 -5.05
CA GLU A 255 30.77 0.40 -3.62
C GLU A 255 30.51 -1.04 -3.15
N LEU A 256 29.36 -1.63 -3.49
CA LEU A 256 29.04 -3.03 -3.16
C LEU A 256 30.07 -3.99 -3.74
N ARG A 257 30.43 -3.83 -5.02
CA ARG A 257 31.44 -4.68 -5.67
C ARG A 257 32.83 -4.54 -5.01
N ARG A 258 33.14 -3.38 -4.42
CA ARG A 258 34.38 -3.22 -3.62
C ARG A 258 34.27 -3.98 -2.31
N LEU A 259 33.10 -3.95 -1.63
CA LEU A 259 32.85 -4.65 -0.37
C LEU A 259 32.92 -6.17 -0.54
N ILE A 260 32.41 -6.72 -1.66
CA ILE A 260 32.44 -8.15 -1.99
C ILE A 260 33.85 -8.72 -1.86
N ARG A 261 34.89 -7.99 -2.33
CA ARG A 261 36.30 -8.45 -2.31
C ARG A 261 36.83 -8.72 -0.90
N GLY A 262 36.26 -8.11 0.11
CA GLY A 262 36.66 -8.29 1.51
C GLY A 262 35.60 -8.98 2.38
N ALA A 263 34.47 -9.36 1.80
CA ALA A 263 33.35 -9.94 2.52
C ALA A 263 33.62 -11.38 2.96
N GLU A 264 33.02 -11.77 4.08
CA GLU A 264 33.05 -13.15 4.56
C GLU A 264 32.07 -14.06 3.82
N ALA A 265 31.01 -13.46 3.23
CA ALA A 265 30.04 -14.13 2.39
C ALA A 265 29.90 -13.40 1.03
N PRO A 266 30.90 -13.47 0.15
CA PRO A 266 30.89 -12.74 -1.12
C PRO A 266 29.69 -13.10 -2.01
N ASP A 267 29.33 -14.39 -2.11
CA ASP A 267 28.22 -14.85 -2.93
C ASP A 267 26.88 -14.19 -2.55
N GLN A 268 26.63 -14.01 -1.24
CA GLN A 268 25.42 -13.34 -0.76
C GLN A 268 25.36 -11.84 -1.16
N LEU A 269 26.53 -11.19 -1.25
CA LEU A 269 26.60 -9.81 -1.71
C LEU A 269 26.52 -9.71 -3.24
N GLU A 270 26.96 -10.72 -3.97
CA GLU A 270 26.74 -10.83 -5.41
C GLU A 270 25.25 -10.97 -5.70
N ASP A 271 24.53 -11.80 -4.94
CA ASP A 271 23.08 -11.91 -5.00
C ASP A 271 22.39 -10.57 -4.69
N LEU A 272 22.88 -9.81 -3.71
CA LEU A 272 22.36 -8.45 -3.43
C LEU A 272 22.58 -7.50 -4.62
N VAL A 273 23.76 -7.53 -5.23
CA VAL A 273 24.06 -6.72 -6.42
C VAL A 273 23.12 -7.13 -7.56
N THR A 274 22.95 -8.42 -7.82
CA THR A 274 22.05 -8.93 -8.85
C THR A 274 20.62 -8.48 -8.60
N MET A 275 20.13 -8.56 -7.36
CA MET A 275 18.79 -8.08 -6.95
C MET A 275 18.57 -6.60 -7.31
N ILE A 276 19.59 -5.77 -7.10
CA ILE A 276 19.54 -4.33 -7.38
C ILE A 276 19.65 -4.06 -8.89
N GLU A 277 20.58 -4.72 -9.59
CA GLU A 277 20.82 -4.51 -11.03
C GLU A 277 19.66 -4.94 -11.90
N THR A 278 19.02 -6.05 -11.56
CA THR A 278 17.87 -6.60 -12.29
C THR A 278 16.53 -5.96 -11.89
N ASP A 279 16.53 -5.01 -10.91
CA ASP A 279 15.33 -4.37 -10.37
C ASP A 279 14.27 -5.38 -9.92
N ALA A 280 14.73 -6.50 -9.35
CA ALA A 280 13.90 -7.64 -8.96
C ALA A 280 13.07 -7.40 -7.67
N GLY A 281 13.13 -6.19 -7.10
CA GLY A 281 12.44 -5.83 -5.87
C GLY A 281 10.94 -6.04 -5.93
N PHE A 282 10.31 -5.68 -7.04
CA PHE A 282 8.86 -5.87 -7.21
C PHE A 282 8.45 -7.34 -7.17
N ASP A 283 9.17 -8.20 -7.90
CA ASP A 283 8.85 -9.62 -7.97
C ASP A 283 9.08 -10.30 -6.61
N LEU A 284 10.12 -9.88 -5.89
CA LEU A 284 10.36 -10.33 -4.52
C LEU A 284 9.17 -10.00 -3.61
N TYR A 285 8.67 -8.76 -3.66
CA TYR A 285 7.52 -8.38 -2.84
C TYR A 285 6.23 -9.11 -3.24
N GLN A 286 6.04 -9.42 -4.51
CA GLN A 286 4.95 -10.29 -4.97
C GLN A 286 5.05 -11.68 -4.34
N ALA A 287 6.24 -12.29 -4.38
CA ALA A 287 6.49 -13.59 -3.78
C ALA A 287 6.27 -13.59 -2.25
N ILE A 288 6.74 -12.55 -1.56
CA ILE A 288 6.54 -12.36 -0.11
C ILE A 288 5.07 -12.14 0.24
N SER A 289 4.35 -11.32 -0.53
CA SER A 289 2.92 -11.11 -0.32
C SER A 289 2.12 -12.41 -0.50
N ALA A 290 2.51 -13.25 -1.45
CA ALA A 290 1.93 -14.59 -1.61
C ALA A 290 2.19 -15.48 -0.38
N VAL A 291 3.39 -15.45 0.19
CA VAL A 291 3.72 -16.15 1.45
C VAL A 291 2.84 -15.65 2.61
N LYS A 292 2.68 -14.33 2.76
CA LYS A 292 1.79 -13.73 3.78
C LYS A 292 0.35 -14.21 3.64
N ILE A 293 -0.17 -14.23 2.41
CA ILE A 293 -1.53 -14.73 2.11
C ILE A 293 -1.66 -16.21 2.48
N GLN A 294 -0.67 -17.05 2.14
CA GLN A 294 -0.67 -18.46 2.52
C GLN A 294 -0.68 -18.62 4.05
N LEU A 295 0.14 -17.87 4.78
CA LEU A 295 0.17 -17.91 6.24
C LEU A 295 -1.14 -17.45 6.90
N SER A 296 -2.00 -16.72 6.19
CA SER A 296 -3.34 -16.36 6.70
C SER A 296 -4.30 -17.56 6.77
N SER A 297 -4.05 -18.62 5.98
CA SER A 297 -4.91 -19.81 5.92
C SER A 297 -4.18 -21.13 6.26
N GLN A 298 -2.84 -21.15 6.19
CA GLN A 298 -2.02 -22.34 6.39
C GLN A 298 -1.04 -22.12 7.56
N ASP A 299 -0.65 -23.20 8.23
CA ASP A 299 0.28 -23.15 9.37
C ASP A 299 1.75 -22.95 8.95
N SER A 300 2.04 -23.13 7.67
CA SER A 300 3.37 -22.89 7.09
C SER A 300 3.28 -22.51 5.63
N ALA A 301 4.28 -21.79 5.15
CA ALA A 301 4.46 -21.44 3.75
C ALA A 301 5.92 -21.58 3.34
N GLU A 302 6.16 -21.67 2.05
CA GLU A 302 7.50 -21.68 1.47
C GLU A 302 7.66 -20.51 0.51
N LEU A 303 8.65 -19.66 0.78
CA LEU A 303 9.13 -18.70 -0.19
C LEU A 303 9.96 -19.42 -1.24
N VAL A 304 9.57 -19.29 -2.50
CA VAL A 304 10.38 -19.68 -3.65
C VAL A 304 10.48 -18.45 -4.56
N PHE A 305 11.68 -17.92 -4.69
CA PHE A 305 11.94 -16.78 -5.55
C PHE A 305 13.10 -17.14 -6.48
N GLU A 306 12.81 -17.15 -7.77
CA GLU A 306 13.77 -17.51 -8.84
C GLU A 306 13.68 -16.46 -9.93
N ARG A 307 14.75 -15.69 -10.13
CA ARG A 307 14.84 -14.69 -11.19
C ARG A 307 16.30 -14.35 -11.50
N GLU A 308 16.68 -14.38 -12.78
CA GLU A 308 17.95 -13.87 -13.31
C GLU A 308 19.19 -14.31 -12.48
N GLY A 309 19.26 -15.59 -12.12
CA GLY A 309 20.37 -16.14 -11.34
C GLY A 309 20.19 -16.08 -9.83
N LEU A 310 19.14 -15.42 -9.34
CA LEU A 310 18.77 -15.42 -7.93
C LEU A 310 17.91 -16.64 -7.58
N HIS A 311 18.29 -17.37 -6.56
CA HIS A 311 17.58 -18.53 -6.07
C HIS A 311 17.40 -18.47 -4.54
N ILE A 312 16.25 -17.94 -4.11
CA ILE A 312 15.96 -17.77 -2.68
C ILE A 312 14.83 -18.72 -2.29
N LYS A 313 15.13 -19.70 -1.44
CA LYS A 313 14.14 -20.62 -0.85
C LYS A 313 14.18 -20.53 0.65
N ALA A 314 13.02 -20.37 1.29
CA ALA A 314 12.92 -20.35 2.74
C ALA A 314 11.55 -20.84 3.20
N LYS A 315 11.53 -21.65 4.25
CA LYS A 315 10.29 -22.07 4.92
C LYS A 315 10.03 -21.19 6.13
N VAL A 316 8.75 -20.92 6.38
CA VAL A 316 8.29 -20.13 7.51
C VAL A 316 7.00 -20.73 8.05
N THR A 317 6.86 -20.78 9.37
CA THR A 317 5.60 -21.13 10.01
C THR A 317 4.81 -19.88 10.39
N ARG A 318 3.49 -20.02 10.52
CA ARG A 318 2.62 -18.95 11.02
C ARG A 318 3.11 -18.44 12.39
N ALA A 319 3.44 -19.33 13.32
CA ALA A 319 3.93 -18.99 14.65
C ALA A 319 5.22 -18.13 14.61
N GLN A 320 6.15 -18.43 13.69
CA GLN A 320 7.32 -17.58 13.48
C GLN A 320 6.95 -16.20 12.98
N PHE A 321 6.08 -16.13 11.96
CA PHE A 321 5.62 -14.87 11.39
C PHE A 321 4.90 -14.02 12.46
N GLU A 322 3.98 -14.58 13.23
CA GLU A 322 3.28 -13.90 14.31
C GLU A 322 4.23 -13.37 15.39
N THR A 323 5.28 -14.13 15.71
CA THR A 323 6.35 -13.66 16.62
C THR A 323 7.08 -12.44 16.04
N TRP A 324 7.33 -12.40 14.74
CA TRP A 324 8.05 -11.30 14.10
C TRP A 324 7.24 -10.00 14.00
N ILE A 325 5.91 -10.11 13.89
CA ILE A 325 5.00 -8.96 13.82
C ILE A 325 4.41 -8.56 15.19
N ALA A 326 4.72 -9.27 16.29
CA ALA A 326 4.10 -9.04 17.60
C ALA A 326 4.22 -7.57 18.08
N HIS A 327 5.41 -6.97 17.93
CA HIS A 327 5.61 -5.56 18.31
C HIS A 327 4.82 -4.59 17.40
N ASP A 328 4.61 -4.93 16.14
CA ASP A 328 3.81 -4.13 15.24
C ASP A 328 2.32 -4.20 15.62
N LEU A 329 1.84 -5.37 16.06
CA LEU A 329 0.49 -5.57 16.60
C LEU A 329 0.27 -4.77 17.91
N GLU A 330 1.28 -4.66 18.78
CA GLU A 330 1.20 -3.82 19.98
C GLU A 330 0.98 -2.34 19.63
N LYS A 331 1.65 -1.83 18.62
CA LYS A 331 1.48 -0.45 18.14
C LYS A 331 0.10 -0.22 17.52
N ILE A 332 -0.40 -1.19 16.74
CA ILE A 332 -1.76 -1.16 16.18
C ILE A 332 -2.78 -1.12 17.34
N ASN A 333 -2.57 -1.95 18.36
CA ASN A 333 -3.42 -1.97 19.55
C ASN A 333 -3.42 -0.63 20.29
N ALA A 334 -2.27 0.01 20.44
CA ALA A 334 -2.17 1.31 21.07
C ALA A 334 -2.93 2.38 20.27
N SER A 335 -2.75 2.43 18.96
CA SER A 335 -3.46 3.39 18.10
C SER A 335 -4.97 3.17 18.10
N MET A 336 -5.43 1.92 18.12
CA MET A 336 -6.84 1.60 18.27
C MET A 336 -7.39 2.13 19.62
N SER A 337 -6.67 1.91 20.72
CA SER A 337 -7.07 2.39 22.04
C SER A 337 -7.13 3.92 22.09
N GLU A 338 -6.17 4.59 21.45
CA GLU A 338 -6.16 6.05 21.31
C GLU A 338 -7.39 6.57 20.56
N ALA A 339 -7.86 5.87 19.51
CA ALA A 339 -9.07 6.24 18.79
C ALA A 339 -10.30 6.23 19.69
N VAL A 340 -10.50 5.15 20.45
CA VAL A 340 -11.64 5.00 21.37
C VAL A 340 -11.61 6.07 22.46
N ILE A 341 -10.45 6.31 23.07
CA ILE A 341 -10.27 7.36 24.10
C ILE A 341 -10.53 8.75 23.51
N ALA A 342 -10.02 9.04 22.31
CA ALA A 342 -10.22 10.33 21.64
C ALA A 342 -11.69 10.60 21.29
N ALA A 343 -12.48 9.55 21.07
CA ALA A 343 -13.93 9.63 20.91
C ALA A 343 -14.70 9.89 22.23
N GLY A 344 -14.01 9.85 23.37
CA GLY A 344 -14.63 9.98 24.70
C GLY A 344 -15.41 8.73 25.12
N LEU A 345 -15.04 7.57 24.57
CA LEU A 345 -15.71 6.28 24.75
C LEU A 345 -14.83 5.29 25.51
N ASP A 346 -15.50 4.27 26.07
CA ASP A 346 -14.85 3.07 26.57
C ASP A 346 -14.98 1.91 25.56
N MET A 347 -14.13 0.90 25.67
CA MET A 347 -14.19 -0.29 24.79
C MET A 347 -15.56 -1.00 24.87
N ALA A 348 -16.26 -0.87 25.99
CA ALA A 348 -17.59 -1.45 26.19
C ALA A 348 -18.68 -0.75 25.36
N ASP A 349 -18.50 0.54 25.06
CA ASP A 349 -19.45 1.37 24.30
C ASP A 349 -19.42 1.05 22.80
N ILE A 350 -18.43 0.30 22.33
CA ILE A 350 -18.33 -0.14 20.93
C ILE A 350 -19.30 -1.30 20.71
N ASP A 351 -20.30 -1.09 19.85
CA ASP A 351 -21.28 -2.11 19.48
C ASP A 351 -20.71 -3.11 18.45
N ALA A 352 -19.91 -2.62 17.51
CA ALA A 352 -19.30 -3.44 16.46
C ALA A 352 -17.90 -2.95 16.09
N VAL A 353 -17.09 -3.88 15.58
CA VAL A 353 -15.75 -3.59 15.02
C VAL A 353 -15.77 -4.08 13.58
N PHE A 354 -15.53 -3.18 12.64
CA PHE A 354 -15.50 -3.49 11.23
C PHE A 354 -14.06 -3.44 10.70
N LEU A 355 -13.52 -4.61 10.38
CA LEU A 355 -12.17 -4.77 9.82
C LEU A 355 -12.22 -4.81 8.30
N THR A 356 -11.40 -3.99 7.64
CA THR A 356 -11.26 -3.95 6.19
C THR A 356 -9.78 -3.90 5.78
N GLY A 357 -9.51 -4.00 4.47
CA GLY A 357 -8.16 -4.09 3.92
C GLY A 357 -7.57 -5.51 3.97
N GLY A 358 -6.64 -5.79 3.05
CA GLY A 358 -6.08 -7.14 2.86
C GLY A 358 -5.37 -7.73 4.08
N THR A 359 -4.83 -6.87 4.94
CA THR A 359 -4.10 -7.28 6.15
C THR A 359 -5.04 -7.76 7.26
N SER A 360 -6.33 -7.42 7.21
CA SER A 360 -7.35 -7.91 8.17
C SER A 360 -7.51 -9.43 8.17
N TYR A 361 -7.02 -10.12 7.14
CA TYR A 361 -7.02 -11.59 7.08
C TYR A 361 -5.89 -12.25 7.90
N VAL A 362 -4.93 -11.50 8.43
CA VAL A 362 -3.86 -12.04 9.28
C VAL A 362 -4.47 -12.52 10.62
N PRO A 363 -4.32 -13.81 10.99
CA PRO A 363 -5.03 -14.38 12.15
C PRO A 363 -4.75 -13.67 13.46
N SER A 364 -3.49 -13.36 13.77
CA SER A 364 -3.09 -12.67 15.00
C SER A 364 -3.63 -11.25 15.08
N LEU A 365 -3.81 -10.56 13.93
CA LEU A 365 -4.47 -9.26 13.90
C LEU A 365 -5.95 -9.37 14.26
N ARG A 366 -6.66 -10.33 13.67
CA ARG A 366 -8.08 -10.60 14.02
C ARG A 366 -8.25 -10.98 15.47
N GLU A 367 -7.36 -11.82 15.99
CA GLU A 367 -7.38 -12.27 17.37
C GLU A 367 -7.20 -11.11 18.34
N LEU A 368 -6.38 -10.10 18.02
CA LEU A 368 -6.22 -8.87 18.78
C LEU A 368 -7.58 -8.19 19.05
N PHE A 369 -8.39 -7.99 18.00
CA PHE A 369 -9.72 -7.37 18.13
C PHE A 369 -10.73 -8.31 18.79
N THR A 370 -10.68 -9.60 18.45
CA THR A 370 -11.59 -10.60 19.04
C THR A 370 -11.40 -10.73 20.55
N ARG A 371 -10.18 -10.65 21.04
CA ARG A 371 -9.88 -10.68 22.49
C ARG A 371 -10.42 -9.45 23.22
N GLN A 372 -10.40 -8.28 22.59
CA GLN A 372 -10.83 -7.03 23.24
C GLN A 372 -12.33 -6.81 23.20
N PHE A 373 -12.96 -7.09 22.06
CA PHE A 373 -14.36 -6.76 21.83
C PHE A 373 -15.31 -7.97 21.85
N GLY A 374 -14.75 -9.18 21.79
CA GLY A 374 -15.51 -10.41 21.62
C GLY A 374 -15.79 -10.74 20.15
N ALA A 375 -15.78 -12.03 19.81
CA ALA A 375 -15.90 -12.50 18.43
C ALA A 375 -17.22 -12.07 17.75
N GLN A 376 -18.29 -11.91 18.52
CA GLN A 376 -19.61 -11.53 18.01
C GLN A 376 -19.69 -10.07 17.53
N LYS A 377 -18.78 -9.20 18.01
CA LYS A 377 -18.72 -7.79 17.62
C LYS A 377 -17.78 -7.55 16.43
N VAL A 378 -16.89 -8.51 16.09
CA VAL A 378 -15.87 -8.35 15.04
C VAL A 378 -16.41 -8.83 13.71
N HIS A 379 -16.58 -7.92 12.77
CA HIS A 379 -17.03 -8.16 11.41
C HIS A 379 -15.89 -7.88 10.41
N ILE A 380 -15.78 -8.71 9.40
CA ILE A 380 -14.81 -8.51 8.32
C ILE A 380 -15.59 -8.19 7.05
N GLY A 381 -15.30 -7.01 6.48
CA GLY A 381 -15.87 -6.60 5.21
C GLY A 381 -15.12 -7.19 4.02
N ASP A 382 -15.64 -6.90 2.81
CA ASP A 382 -14.86 -7.08 1.61
C ASP A 382 -13.62 -6.16 1.70
N ALA A 383 -12.46 -6.80 1.78
CA ALA A 383 -11.19 -6.13 2.08
C ALA A 383 -10.79 -5.08 1.03
N PHE A 384 -11.37 -5.14 -0.15
CA PHE A 384 -10.99 -4.29 -1.27
C PHE A 384 -12.09 -3.33 -1.71
N GLN A 385 -13.38 -3.71 -1.62
CA GLN A 385 -14.49 -2.92 -2.14
C GLN A 385 -15.12 -1.99 -1.10
N SER A 386 -15.07 -2.32 0.19
CA SER A 386 -15.78 -1.60 1.25
C SER A 386 -15.52 -0.09 1.24
N VAL A 387 -14.27 0.33 1.13
CA VAL A 387 -13.89 1.75 1.11
C VAL A 387 -14.46 2.45 -0.13
N ALA A 388 -14.27 1.88 -1.33
CA ALA A 388 -14.71 2.51 -2.58
C ALA A 388 -16.24 2.59 -2.69
N VAL A 389 -16.93 1.51 -2.33
CA VAL A 389 -18.40 1.45 -2.33
C VAL A 389 -18.96 2.45 -1.32
N GLY A 390 -18.41 2.48 -0.11
CA GLY A 390 -18.87 3.40 0.92
C GLY A 390 -18.61 4.87 0.57
N LEU A 391 -17.45 5.21 -0.03
CA LEU A 391 -17.19 6.57 -0.51
C LEU A 391 -18.12 6.98 -1.65
N ALA A 392 -18.52 6.06 -2.53
CA ALA A 392 -19.51 6.35 -3.55
C ALA A 392 -20.91 6.64 -2.95
N LEU A 393 -21.30 5.90 -1.91
CA LEU A 393 -22.53 6.18 -1.15
C LEU A 393 -22.46 7.53 -0.41
N TYR A 394 -21.33 7.82 0.21
CA TYR A 394 -21.07 9.11 0.85
C TYR A 394 -21.19 10.28 -0.14
N ALA A 395 -20.55 10.18 -1.32
CA ALA A 395 -20.64 11.20 -2.36
C ALA A 395 -22.07 11.44 -2.83
N ARG A 396 -22.85 10.37 -2.99
CA ARG A 396 -24.28 10.43 -3.35
C ARG A 396 -25.08 11.22 -2.30
N ASP A 397 -24.88 10.91 -1.03
CA ASP A 397 -25.65 11.50 0.06
C ASP A 397 -25.29 12.99 0.27
N MET A 398 -24.00 13.35 0.06
CA MET A 398 -23.60 14.76 0.03
C MET A 398 -24.24 15.57 -1.10
N ALA A 399 -24.51 14.95 -2.24
CA ALA A 399 -25.14 15.60 -3.38
C ALA A 399 -26.66 15.79 -3.21
N ALA A 400 -27.27 15.00 -2.32
CA ALA A 400 -28.71 15.05 -2.05
C ALA A 400 -29.09 16.07 -0.96
N ASN A 401 -28.11 16.59 -0.21
CA ASN A 401 -28.25 17.63 0.80
C ASN A 401 -27.80 18.99 0.26
#